data_815085bb0ea8386d5c8addf71fd9c8c6
#
_entry.id   815085bb0ea8386d5c8addf71fd9c8c6
#
_cell.length_a   1.000
_cell.length_b   1.000
_cell.length_c   1.000
_cell.angle_alpha   90.00
_cell.angle_beta   90.00
_cell.angle_gamma   90.00
#
_symmetry.space_group_name_H-M   'P 1'
#
loop_
_entity.id
_entity.type
_entity.pdbx_description
1 polymer ?
#
loop_
_entity_poly.entity_id
_entity_poly.type
_entity_poly.pdbx_seq_one_letter_code
_entity_poly.pdbx_strand_id
1 'polypeptide(L)'
;MTTSRRTSPTREVGRVADRLHSAAIHLLRRLRVEDEALGISAPRLSVLSVLVFAGPKRIGELARIEQVEPPTMTRLVDGLVRDGLALREPDPDDARAVRVRATPTGARALRRGRARRVENLRTRLATLSPAELAALGEGVEVLERILQDR
;
A
#
# COMPACT_ATOMS: atom_id res chain seq x y z
N MET A 1 -35.85 -35.48 0.24
CA MET A 1 -36.13 -34.14 0.79
C MET A 1 -34.79 -33.55 1.30
N THR A 2 -34.13 -32.78 0.46
CA THR A 2 -32.81 -32.20 0.80
C THR A 2 -33.03 -30.80 1.35
N THR A 3 -32.89 -30.64 2.68
CA THR A 3 -33.06 -29.36 3.36
C THR A 3 -31.86 -28.50 3.10
N SER A 4 -31.96 -27.59 2.12
CA SER A 4 -30.96 -26.53 1.88
C SER A 4 -30.91 -25.64 3.11
N ARG A 5 -29.85 -25.76 3.93
CA ARG A 5 -29.55 -24.85 5.06
C ARG A 5 -29.24 -23.48 4.49
N ARG A 6 -30.24 -22.60 4.39
CA ARG A 6 -30.04 -21.16 4.13
C ARG A 6 -29.20 -20.61 5.27
N THR A 7 -27.92 -20.37 5.00
CA THR A 7 -27.01 -19.69 5.92
C THR A 7 -27.56 -18.29 6.19
N SER A 8 -27.68 -17.91 7.46
CA SER A 8 -28.13 -16.56 7.81
C SER A 8 -27.23 -15.52 7.14
N PRO A 9 -27.77 -14.45 6.51
CA PRO A 9 -26.99 -13.40 5.82
C PRO A 9 -25.84 -12.87 6.68
N THR A 10 -26.05 -12.69 7.99
CA THR A 10 -25.03 -12.24 8.95
C THR A 10 -23.86 -13.21 9.08
N ARG A 11 -24.12 -14.53 9.05
CA ARG A 11 -23.04 -15.54 9.08
C ARG A 11 -22.23 -15.57 7.81
N GLU A 12 -22.86 -15.31 6.67
CA GLU A 12 -22.17 -15.27 5.39
C GLU A 12 -21.28 -14.05 5.27
N VAL A 13 -21.73 -12.87 5.68
CA VAL A 13 -20.93 -11.65 5.76
C VAL A 13 -19.69 -11.87 6.64
N GLY A 14 -19.87 -12.44 7.84
CA GLY A 14 -18.76 -12.73 8.74
C GLY A 14 -17.72 -13.67 8.11
N ARG A 15 -18.16 -14.73 7.42
CA ARG A 15 -17.27 -15.68 6.74
C ARG A 15 -16.49 -15.04 5.58
N VAL A 16 -17.14 -14.18 4.80
CA VAL A 16 -16.48 -13.47 3.69
C VAL A 16 -15.46 -12.48 4.24
N ALA A 17 -15.80 -11.73 5.29
CA ALA A 17 -14.89 -10.78 5.93
C ALA A 17 -13.63 -11.47 6.48
N ASP A 18 -13.77 -12.60 7.18
CA ASP A 18 -12.64 -13.38 7.71
C ASP A 18 -11.72 -13.90 6.59
N ARG A 19 -12.31 -14.46 5.54
CA ARG A 19 -11.54 -14.94 4.38
C ARG A 19 -10.83 -13.81 3.64
N LEU A 20 -11.49 -12.68 3.45
CA LEU A 20 -10.90 -11.50 2.82
C LEU A 20 -9.74 -10.97 3.64
N HIS A 21 -9.91 -10.84 4.97
CA HIS A 21 -8.85 -10.42 5.89
C HIS A 21 -7.63 -11.34 5.77
N SER A 22 -7.83 -12.66 5.86
CA SER A 22 -6.75 -13.64 5.74
C SER A 22 -6.06 -13.58 4.37
N ALA A 23 -6.81 -13.50 3.28
CA ALA A 23 -6.26 -13.39 1.94
C ALA A 23 -5.45 -12.12 1.75
N ALA A 24 -5.92 -10.97 2.28
CA ALA A 24 -5.22 -9.70 2.22
C ALA A 24 -3.86 -9.76 2.95
N ILE A 25 -3.83 -10.35 4.16
CA ILE A 25 -2.57 -10.55 4.91
C ILE A 25 -1.58 -11.40 4.11
N HIS A 26 -2.05 -12.52 3.55
CA HIS A 26 -1.19 -13.40 2.76
C HIS A 26 -0.68 -12.73 1.50
N LEU A 27 -1.53 -11.99 0.80
CA LEU A 27 -1.16 -11.23 -0.39
C LEU A 27 -0.08 -10.19 -0.05
N LEU A 28 -0.31 -9.34 0.96
CA LEU A 28 0.64 -8.33 1.41
C LEU A 28 1.98 -8.92 1.84
N ARG A 29 1.96 -10.06 2.56
CA ARG A 29 3.20 -10.75 2.95
C ARG A 29 4.02 -11.21 1.75
N ARG A 30 3.35 -11.73 0.71
CA ARG A 30 4.02 -12.15 -0.53
C ARG A 30 4.58 -10.98 -1.31
N LEU A 31 3.85 -9.86 -1.37
CA LEU A 31 4.31 -8.66 -2.07
C LEU A 31 5.50 -7.98 -1.37
N ARG A 32 5.61 -8.09 -0.03
CA ARG A 32 6.76 -7.55 0.73
C ARG A 32 8.10 -8.19 0.34
N VAL A 33 8.12 -9.45 -0.02
CA VAL A 33 9.34 -10.12 -0.48
C VAL A 33 9.94 -9.42 -1.71
N GLU A 34 9.10 -8.89 -2.59
CA GLU A 34 9.54 -8.11 -3.76
C GLU A 34 10.08 -6.73 -3.38
N ASP A 35 9.61 -6.14 -2.28
CA ASP A 35 10.08 -4.85 -1.78
C ASP A 35 11.48 -4.96 -1.15
N GLU A 36 11.77 -6.06 -0.47
CA GLU A 36 13.09 -6.33 0.11
C GLU A 36 14.19 -6.39 -0.99
N ALA A 37 13.86 -6.88 -2.17
CA ALA A 37 14.75 -6.89 -3.32
C ALA A 37 15.11 -5.48 -3.84
N LEU A 38 14.39 -4.43 -3.41
CA LEU A 38 14.70 -3.03 -3.72
C LEU A 38 15.63 -2.38 -2.68
N GLY A 39 15.94 -3.07 -1.57
CA GLY A 39 16.70 -2.51 -0.46
C GLY A 39 15.97 -1.42 0.34
N ILE A 40 14.66 -1.25 0.13
CA ILE A 40 13.84 -0.25 0.80
C ILE A 40 12.82 -0.97 1.68
N SER A 41 12.85 -0.73 2.99
CA SER A 41 11.89 -1.36 3.91
C SER A 41 10.44 -0.91 3.64
N ALA A 42 9.48 -1.78 3.92
CA ALA A 42 8.06 -1.48 3.71
C ALA A 42 7.58 -0.17 4.37
N PRO A 43 7.96 0.18 5.62
CA PRO A 43 7.62 1.48 6.20
C PRO A 43 8.19 2.66 5.40
N ARG A 44 9.42 2.58 4.90
CA ARG A 44 10.01 3.63 4.06
C ARG A 44 9.33 3.75 2.70
N LEU A 45 8.91 2.62 2.10
CA LEU A 45 8.10 2.64 0.87
C LEU A 45 6.74 3.29 1.08
N SER A 46 6.10 3.07 2.23
CA SER A 46 4.83 3.73 2.58
C SER A 46 4.99 5.24 2.63
N VAL A 47 5.96 5.73 3.40
CA VAL A 47 6.27 7.18 3.47
C VAL A 47 6.59 7.76 2.09
N LEU A 48 7.42 7.07 1.31
CA LEU A 48 7.76 7.50 -0.04
C LEU A 48 6.53 7.56 -0.96
N SER A 49 5.60 6.63 -0.81
CA SER A 49 4.33 6.62 -1.54
C SER A 49 3.49 7.87 -1.22
N VAL A 50 3.36 8.22 0.06
CA VAL A 50 2.67 9.46 0.47
C VAL A 50 3.32 10.67 -0.19
N LEU A 51 4.65 10.79 -0.15
CA LEU A 51 5.38 11.91 -0.73
C LEU A 51 5.25 12.00 -2.25
N VAL A 52 5.13 10.88 -2.95
CA VAL A 52 4.98 10.84 -4.41
C VAL A 52 3.55 11.18 -4.84
N PHE A 53 2.54 10.68 -4.14
CA PHE A 53 1.14 10.82 -4.56
C PHE A 53 0.40 12.00 -3.90
N ALA A 54 0.73 12.32 -2.66
CA ALA A 54 0.10 13.43 -1.92
C ALA A 54 1.00 14.68 -1.84
N GLY A 55 2.19 14.63 -2.47
CA GLY A 55 3.13 15.75 -2.51
C GLY A 55 3.93 15.96 -1.22
N PRO A 56 4.69 17.07 -1.16
CA PRO A 56 5.52 17.39 0.00
C PRO A 56 4.70 17.53 1.29
N LYS A 57 5.27 17.03 2.41
CA LYS A 57 4.62 17.02 3.73
C LYS A 57 5.61 17.37 4.83
N ARG A 58 5.12 17.98 5.91
CA ARG A 58 5.88 18.14 7.16
C ARG A 58 5.99 16.77 7.87
N ILE A 59 7.04 16.57 8.66
CA ILE A 59 7.26 15.30 9.40
C ILE A 59 6.06 14.95 10.29
N GLY A 60 5.47 15.94 10.97
CA GLY A 60 4.30 15.73 11.81
C GLY A 60 3.05 15.29 11.04
N GLU A 61 2.88 15.77 9.79
CA GLU A 61 1.79 15.31 8.92
C GLU A 61 2.01 13.86 8.47
N LEU A 62 3.25 13.52 8.08
CA LEU A 62 3.62 12.14 7.72
C LEU A 62 3.40 11.18 8.91
N ALA A 63 3.80 11.58 10.12
CA ALA A 63 3.63 10.79 11.33
C ALA A 63 2.14 10.47 11.58
N ARG A 64 1.25 11.47 11.36
CA ARG A 64 -0.19 11.31 11.51
C ARG A 64 -0.80 10.41 10.43
N ILE A 65 -0.38 10.58 9.16
CA ILE A 65 -0.85 9.76 8.03
C ILE A 65 -0.47 8.30 8.24
N GLU A 66 0.79 8.04 8.62
CA GLU A 66 1.34 6.69 8.81
C GLU A 66 1.02 6.10 10.20
N GLN A 67 0.34 6.87 11.07
CA GLN A 67 -0.02 6.46 12.44
C GLN A 67 1.19 5.98 13.27
N VAL A 68 2.29 6.71 13.17
CA VAL A 68 3.53 6.44 13.93
C VAL A 68 3.96 7.65 14.74
N GLU A 69 4.77 7.43 15.78
CA GLU A 69 5.33 8.50 16.59
C GLU A 69 6.34 9.36 15.79
N PRO A 70 6.39 10.70 16.02
CA PRO A 70 7.29 11.61 15.30
C PRO A 70 8.77 11.18 15.29
N PRO A 71 9.37 10.64 16.35
CA PRO A 71 10.74 10.15 16.31
C PRO A 71 10.94 8.98 15.33
N THR A 72 9.95 8.08 15.22
CA THR A 72 9.96 6.99 14.26
C THR A 72 9.89 7.53 12.83
N MET A 73 8.98 8.48 12.58
CA MET A 73 8.88 9.14 11.28
C MET A 73 10.18 9.85 10.90
N THR A 74 10.82 10.54 11.82
CA THR A 74 12.12 11.20 11.59
C THR A 74 13.16 10.19 11.10
N ARG A 75 13.27 9.01 11.74
CA ARG A 75 14.21 7.95 11.33
C ARG A 75 13.90 7.39 9.93
N LEU A 76 12.62 7.23 9.60
CA LEU A 76 12.19 6.77 8.26
C LEU A 76 12.58 7.78 7.19
N VAL A 77 12.32 9.07 7.45
CA VAL A 77 12.69 10.18 6.56
C VAL A 77 14.21 10.29 6.42
N ASP A 78 14.98 10.20 7.51
CA ASP A 78 16.45 10.21 7.48
C ASP A 78 16.99 9.09 6.58
N GLY A 79 16.42 7.89 6.68
CA GLY A 79 16.75 6.79 5.80
C GLY A 79 16.47 7.10 4.32
N LEU A 80 15.31 7.68 4.00
CA LEU A 80 14.98 8.07 2.63
C LEU A 80 15.89 9.17 2.08
N VAL A 81 16.26 10.14 2.91
CA VAL A 81 17.16 11.24 2.54
C VAL A 81 18.57 10.71 2.30
N ARG A 82 19.09 9.89 3.21
CA ARG A 82 20.41 9.25 3.05
C ARG A 82 20.52 8.42 1.77
N ASP A 83 19.43 7.74 1.41
CA ASP A 83 19.39 6.89 0.21
C ASP A 83 19.06 7.73 -1.07
N GLY A 84 18.95 9.06 -0.97
CA GLY A 84 18.66 9.97 -2.09
C GLY A 84 17.25 9.85 -2.66
N LEU A 85 16.32 9.24 -1.92
CA LEU A 85 14.94 8.99 -2.36
C LEU A 85 14.00 10.14 -1.97
N ALA A 86 14.35 10.91 -0.95
CA ALA A 86 13.66 12.11 -0.50
C ALA A 86 14.68 13.22 -0.21
N LEU A 87 14.19 14.44 -0.07
CA LEU A 87 14.99 15.59 0.40
C LEU A 87 14.15 16.45 1.35
N ARG A 88 14.84 17.22 2.17
CA ARG A 88 14.25 18.26 2.99
C ARG A 88 14.39 19.61 2.30
N GLU A 89 13.33 20.39 2.34
CA GLU A 89 13.30 21.75 1.79
C GLU A 89 12.57 22.69 2.75
N PRO A 90 12.83 24.01 2.73
CA PRO A 90 12.04 24.99 3.47
C PRO A 90 10.57 24.88 3.09
N ASP A 91 9.69 25.05 4.07
CA ASP A 91 8.25 25.13 3.80
C ASP A 91 7.94 26.52 3.19
N PRO A 92 7.24 26.60 2.06
CA PRO A 92 6.95 27.87 1.40
C PRO A 92 6.01 28.77 2.21
N ASP A 93 5.18 28.17 3.09
CA ASP A 93 4.18 28.89 3.87
C ASP A 93 4.71 29.26 5.27
N ASP A 94 5.85 28.67 5.70
CA ASP A 94 6.46 28.90 7.01
C ASP A 94 7.99 28.69 6.93
N ALA A 95 8.72 29.77 6.81
CA ALA A 95 10.18 29.77 6.71
C ALA A 95 10.92 29.10 7.89
N ARG A 96 10.25 28.87 9.03
CA ARG A 96 10.78 28.17 10.20
C ARG A 96 10.53 26.64 10.12
N ALA A 97 9.67 26.19 9.21
CA ALA A 97 9.32 24.80 9.05
C ALA A 97 10.08 24.15 7.89
N VAL A 98 10.23 22.85 7.99
CA VAL A 98 10.84 22.00 6.96
C VAL A 98 9.81 20.99 6.50
N ARG A 99 9.67 20.85 5.20
CA ARG A 99 8.89 19.77 4.58
C ARG A 99 9.80 18.77 3.87
N VAL A 100 9.30 17.60 3.68
CA VAL A 100 9.95 16.49 2.97
C VAL A 100 9.29 16.31 1.61
N ARG A 101 10.10 16.13 0.58
CA ARG A 101 9.65 15.88 -0.78
C ARG A 101 10.35 14.65 -1.36
N ALA A 102 9.63 13.84 -2.15
CA ALA A 102 10.26 12.77 -2.93
C ALA A 102 11.16 13.36 -4.01
N THR A 103 12.32 12.72 -4.24
CA THR A 103 13.17 13.04 -5.39
C THR A 103 12.66 12.32 -6.65
N PRO A 104 13.10 12.75 -7.86
CA PRO A 104 12.83 11.99 -9.09
C PRO A 104 13.34 10.54 -8.99
N THR A 105 14.44 10.30 -8.29
CA THR A 105 14.98 8.95 -8.03
C THR A 105 14.06 8.15 -7.14
N GLY A 106 13.53 8.76 -6.05
CA GLY A 106 12.54 8.12 -5.19
C GLY A 106 11.26 7.76 -5.95
N ALA A 107 10.74 8.68 -6.74
CA ALA A 107 9.55 8.42 -7.55
C ALA A 107 9.77 7.28 -8.57
N ARG A 108 10.96 7.19 -9.19
CA ARG A 108 11.32 6.07 -10.08
C ARG A 108 11.45 4.75 -9.31
N ALA A 109 12.05 4.77 -8.12
CA ALA A 109 12.18 3.58 -7.28
C ALA A 109 10.80 3.02 -6.88
N LEU A 110 9.88 3.89 -6.46
CA LEU A 110 8.51 3.51 -6.12
C LEU A 110 7.78 2.88 -7.31
N ARG A 111 7.87 3.49 -8.50
CA ARG A 111 7.24 2.96 -9.73
C ARG A 111 7.83 1.61 -10.12
N ARG A 112 9.15 1.42 -10.02
CA ARG A 112 9.79 0.12 -10.29
C ARG A 112 9.31 -0.96 -9.32
N GLY A 113 9.20 -0.65 -8.04
CA GLY A 113 8.66 -1.57 -7.04
C GLY A 113 7.23 -2.00 -7.38
N ARG A 114 6.37 -1.02 -7.71
CA ARG A 114 5.00 -1.31 -8.16
C ARG A 114 4.97 -2.20 -9.40
N ALA A 115 5.78 -1.91 -10.42
CA ALA A 115 5.83 -2.68 -11.65
C ALA A 115 6.23 -4.14 -11.39
N ARG A 116 7.20 -4.40 -10.51
CA ARG A 116 7.59 -5.77 -10.11
C ARG A 116 6.47 -6.50 -9.39
N ARG A 117 5.81 -5.87 -8.42
CA ARG A 117 4.67 -6.47 -7.72
C ARG A 117 3.53 -6.83 -8.67
N VAL A 118 3.20 -5.91 -9.59
CA VAL A 118 2.17 -6.15 -10.60
C VAL A 118 2.56 -7.29 -11.53
N GLU A 119 3.81 -7.37 -11.98
CA GLU A 119 4.28 -8.45 -12.85
C GLU A 119 4.27 -9.81 -12.13
N ASN A 120 4.64 -9.86 -10.86
CA ASN A 120 4.53 -11.09 -10.07
C ASN A 120 3.08 -11.54 -9.94
N LEU A 121 2.16 -10.61 -9.68
CA LEU A 121 0.72 -10.92 -9.67
C LEU A 121 0.25 -11.38 -11.03
N ARG A 122 0.65 -10.72 -12.12
CA ARG A 122 0.29 -11.09 -13.49
C ARG A 122 0.67 -12.54 -13.81
N THR A 123 1.89 -12.94 -13.46
CA THR A 123 2.37 -14.31 -13.66
C THR A 123 1.51 -15.33 -12.92
N ARG A 124 1.07 -15.01 -11.70
CA ARG A 124 0.18 -15.89 -10.91
C ARG A 124 -1.23 -15.92 -11.47
N LEU A 125 -1.77 -14.78 -11.87
CA LEU A 125 -3.11 -14.68 -12.44
C LEU A 125 -3.20 -15.37 -13.81
N ALA A 126 -2.10 -15.48 -14.54
CA ALA A 126 -2.04 -16.19 -15.81
C ALA A 126 -2.27 -17.71 -15.68
N THR A 127 -2.24 -18.27 -14.47
CA THR A 127 -2.57 -19.68 -14.22
C THR A 127 -4.07 -19.94 -14.02
N LEU A 128 -4.86 -18.88 -13.93
CA LEU A 128 -6.31 -18.98 -13.75
C LEU A 128 -7.02 -19.28 -15.08
N SER A 129 -8.11 -19.99 -15.01
CA SER A 129 -9.05 -20.11 -16.14
C SER A 129 -9.71 -18.74 -16.44
N PRO A 130 -10.21 -18.52 -17.66
CA PRO A 130 -10.92 -17.28 -18.00
C PRO A 130 -12.09 -16.97 -17.06
N ALA A 131 -12.82 -17.98 -16.60
CA ALA A 131 -13.94 -17.82 -15.68
C ALA A 131 -13.48 -17.37 -14.28
N GLU A 132 -12.40 -17.96 -13.76
CA GLU A 132 -11.83 -17.56 -12.48
C GLU A 132 -11.25 -16.13 -12.53
N LEU A 133 -10.60 -15.78 -13.63
CA LEU A 133 -10.06 -14.44 -13.83
C LEU A 133 -11.18 -13.39 -13.89
N ALA A 134 -12.27 -13.67 -14.59
CA ALA A 134 -13.45 -12.79 -14.64
C ALA A 134 -14.07 -12.61 -13.25
N ALA A 135 -14.32 -13.71 -12.52
CA ALA A 135 -14.87 -13.66 -11.17
C ALA A 135 -13.97 -12.89 -10.19
N LEU A 136 -12.64 -13.03 -10.32
CA LEU A 136 -11.69 -12.25 -9.53
C LEU A 136 -11.76 -10.75 -9.87
N GLY A 137 -11.88 -10.41 -11.16
CA GLY A 137 -12.06 -9.03 -11.63
C GLY A 137 -13.28 -8.37 -11.00
N GLU A 138 -14.44 -9.03 -11.07
CA GLU A 138 -15.68 -8.56 -10.42
C GLU A 138 -15.50 -8.38 -8.90
N GLY A 139 -14.80 -9.32 -8.24
CA GLY A 139 -14.49 -9.23 -6.82
C GLY A 139 -13.59 -8.03 -6.48
N VAL A 140 -12.62 -7.70 -7.33
CA VAL A 140 -11.76 -6.51 -7.17
C VAL A 140 -12.58 -5.23 -7.29
N GLU A 141 -13.48 -5.10 -8.28
CA GLU A 141 -14.37 -3.94 -8.43
C GLU A 141 -15.26 -3.72 -7.20
N VAL A 142 -15.81 -4.80 -6.64
CA VAL A 142 -16.59 -4.74 -5.39
C VAL A 142 -15.73 -4.26 -4.23
N LEU A 143 -14.50 -4.75 -4.11
CA LEU A 143 -13.56 -4.35 -3.07
C LEU A 143 -13.17 -2.88 -3.19
N GLU A 144 -12.87 -2.40 -4.38
CA GLU A 144 -12.56 -0.99 -4.64
C GLU A 144 -13.70 -0.07 -4.23
N ARG A 145 -14.95 -0.44 -4.55
CA ARG A 145 -16.14 0.31 -4.14
C ARG A 145 -16.28 0.40 -2.62
N ILE A 146 -16.10 -0.69 -1.88
CA ILE A 146 -16.18 -0.73 -0.42
C ILE A 146 -15.09 0.16 0.23
N LEU A 147 -13.92 0.26 -0.40
CA LEU A 147 -12.79 1.04 0.12
C LEU A 147 -12.86 2.54 -0.23
N GLN A 148 -13.68 2.93 -1.19
CA GLN A 148 -13.89 4.33 -1.59
C GLN A 148 -14.95 5.05 -0.74
N ASP A 149 -15.85 4.32 -0.07
CA ASP A 149 -16.86 4.86 0.84
C ASP A 149 -16.21 5.30 2.18
N ARG A 150 -15.53 6.48 2.18
CA ARG A 150 -15.06 7.22 3.36
C ARG A 150 -15.60 8.62 3.39
#